data_9d9bed34946b575ac254cbe07b922792
#
_entry.id   9d9bed34946b575ac254cbe07b922792
#
_cell.length_a   1.000
_cell.length_b   1.000
_cell.length_c   1.000
_cell.angle_alpha   90.00
_cell.angle_beta   90.00
_cell.angle_gamma   90.00
#
_symmetry.space_group_name_H-M   'P 1'
#
loop_
_entity.id
_entity.type
_entity.pdbx_description
1 polymer ?
#
loop_
_entity_poly.entity_id
_entity_poly.type
_entity_poly.pdbx_seq_one_letter_code
_entity_poly.pdbx_strand_id
1 'polypeptide(L)'
;MSALALQKAMGARLAGFPAVTDLVPPEHIVDAHGRPARFPSIILGDGQEVAADLTFERRHVNVFVDLHVWDRSPSFTSIKAIAGAIRAALHGADLVLDEGRLLDLKHAGTRYLRDPDGQTAHAVVTIEALVEEARP
;
A
#
# COMPACT_ATOMS: atom_id res chain seq x y z
N MET A 1 -10.62 12.61 5.83
CA MET A 1 -9.30 12.73 5.14
C MET A 1 -9.10 11.51 4.27
N SER A 2 -8.94 11.74 2.98
CA SER A 2 -8.87 10.66 1.98
C SER A 2 -7.70 9.71 2.21
N ALA A 3 -6.52 10.24 2.49
CA ALA A 3 -5.34 9.41 2.70
C ALA A 3 -5.49 8.46 3.89
N LEU A 4 -6.05 8.94 5.00
CA LEU A 4 -6.26 8.12 6.18
C LEU A 4 -7.33 7.05 5.93
N ALA A 5 -8.45 7.42 5.34
CA ALA A 5 -9.54 6.48 5.03
C ALA A 5 -9.04 5.37 4.08
N LEU A 6 -8.27 5.74 3.07
CA LEU A 6 -7.68 4.80 2.12
C LEU A 6 -6.68 3.87 2.81
N GLN A 7 -5.79 4.41 3.63
CA GLN A 7 -4.79 3.61 4.34
C GLN A 7 -5.44 2.57 5.24
N LYS A 8 -6.48 2.96 5.98
CA LYS A 8 -7.22 2.03 6.84
C LYS A 8 -7.86 0.89 6.03
N ALA A 9 -8.50 1.24 4.91
CA ALA A 9 -9.14 0.24 4.05
C ALA A 9 -8.11 -0.69 3.41
N MET A 10 -6.99 -0.17 2.93
CA MET A 10 -5.91 -0.97 2.35
C MET A 10 -5.28 -1.90 3.39
N GLY A 11 -5.00 -1.39 4.58
CA GLY A 11 -4.43 -2.20 5.66
C GLY A 11 -5.34 -3.35 6.06
N ALA A 12 -6.63 -3.10 6.19
CA ALA A 12 -7.62 -4.14 6.48
C ALA A 12 -7.71 -5.17 5.36
N ARG A 13 -7.68 -4.72 4.10
CA ARG A 13 -7.70 -5.62 2.94
C ARG A 13 -6.49 -6.55 2.93
N LEU A 14 -5.29 -6.00 3.13
CA LEU A 14 -4.05 -6.79 3.16
C LEU A 14 -4.05 -7.79 4.31
N ALA A 15 -4.46 -7.36 5.49
CA ALA A 15 -4.49 -8.22 6.68
C ALA A 15 -5.55 -9.32 6.59
N GLY A 16 -6.54 -9.18 5.72
CA GLY A 16 -7.58 -10.17 5.49
C GLY A 16 -7.44 -10.97 4.19
N PHE A 17 -6.38 -10.74 3.41
CA PHE A 17 -6.22 -11.38 2.11
C PHE A 17 -5.24 -12.56 2.23
N PRO A 18 -5.71 -13.82 2.08
CA PRO A 18 -4.88 -15.00 2.36
C PRO A 18 -3.57 -15.06 1.60
N ALA A 19 -3.54 -14.66 0.33
CA ALA A 19 -2.30 -14.67 -0.45
C ALA A 19 -1.23 -13.76 0.17
N VAL A 20 -1.63 -12.69 0.87
CA VAL A 20 -0.72 -11.81 1.61
C VAL A 20 -0.37 -12.42 2.96
N THR A 21 -1.36 -12.84 3.72
CA THR A 21 -1.15 -13.32 5.10
C THR A 21 -0.46 -14.68 5.16
N ASP A 22 -0.46 -15.44 4.07
CA ASP A 22 0.36 -16.65 3.96
C ASP A 22 1.86 -16.33 3.90
N LEU A 23 2.22 -15.10 3.51
CA LEU A 23 3.62 -14.66 3.37
C LEU A 23 4.05 -13.69 4.46
N VAL A 24 3.13 -12.84 4.94
CA VAL A 24 3.42 -11.80 5.94
C VAL A 24 2.37 -11.89 7.05
N PRO A 25 2.79 -12.14 8.30
CA PRO A 25 1.84 -12.15 9.42
C PRO A 25 1.06 -10.84 9.49
N PRO A 26 -0.26 -10.86 9.78
CA PRO A 26 -1.05 -9.64 9.84
C PRO A 26 -0.49 -8.57 10.79
N GLU A 27 0.10 -8.97 11.90
CA GLU A 27 0.71 -8.05 12.87
C GLU A 27 2.00 -7.41 12.37
N HIS A 28 2.55 -7.86 11.23
CA HIS A 28 3.69 -7.25 10.55
C HIS A 28 3.27 -6.28 9.45
N ILE A 29 1.98 -6.04 9.29
CA ILE A 29 1.42 -5.05 8.36
C ILE A 29 1.06 -3.83 9.19
N VAL A 30 1.89 -2.80 9.14
CA VAL A 30 1.85 -1.70 10.10
C VAL A 30 2.00 -0.34 9.44
N ASP A 31 1.47 0.69 10.10
CA ASP A 31 1.76 2.08 9.79
C ASP A 31 2.98 2.49 10.63
N ALA A 32 4.08 2.75 9.94
CA ALA A 32 5.33 3.10 10.58
C ALA A 32 6.24 3.80 9.56
N HIS A 33 7.47 4.10 9.94
CA HIS A 33 8.49 4.58 9.02
C HIS A 33 9.83 3.97 9.37
N GLY A 34 10.74 4.00 8.39
CA GLY A 34 12.05 3.44 8.54
C GLY A 34 12.06 1.92 8.44
N ARG A 35 13.13 1.34 8.94
CA ARG A 35 13.34 -0.10 8.93
C ARG A 35 12.46 -0.79 9.96
N PRO A 36 11.81 -1.91 9.63
CA PRO A 36 11.00 -2.63 10.63
C PRO A 36 11.88 -3.38 11.62
N ALA A 37 11.32 -3.62 12.81
CA ALA A 37 11.96 -4.46 13.81
C ALA A 37 11.75 -5.95 13.53
N ARG A 38 10.73 -6.30 12.74
CA ARG A 38 10.34 -7.69 12.43
C ARG A 38 10.29 -7.90 10.93
N PHE A 39 10.61 -9.13 10.49
CA PHE A 39 10.62 -9.52 9.08
C PHE A 39 9.82 -10.81 8.88
N PRO A 40 9.17 -11.03 7.73
CA PRO A 40 8.89 -10.01 6.72
C PRO A 40 7.87 -8.98 7.21
N SER A 41 7.87 -7.79 6.64
CA SER A 41 6.94 -6.72 7.02
C SER A 41 6.45 -5.95 5.81
N ILE A 42 5.24 -5.42 5.92
CA ILE A 42 4.68 -4.43 5.00
C ILE A 42 4.41 -3.18 5.82
N ILE A 43 5.05 -2.07 5.42
CA ILE A 43 4.90 -0.78 6.10
C ILE A 43 4.13 0.16 5.18
N LEU A 44 3.01 0.69 5.69
CA LEU A 44 2.21 1.71 5.02
C LEU A 44 2.52 3.06 5.64
N GLY A 45 2.21 4.14 4.93
CA GLY A 45 2.24 5.48 5.52
C GLY A 45 2.81 6.55 4.63
N ASP A 46 3.80 6.22 3.81
CA ASP A 46 4.37 7.18 2.87
C ASP A 46 3.40 7.41 1.71
N GLY A 47 3.22 8.66 1.31
CA GLY A 47 2.36 8.92 0.19
C GLY A 47 2.16 10.38 -0.10
N GLN A 48 1.24 10.67 -1.00
CA GLN A 48 0.95 12.02 -1.47
C GLN A 48 -0.50 12.11 -1.91
N GLU A 49 -1.16 13.20 -1.60
CA GLU A 49 -2.47 13.55 -2.16
C GLU A 49 -2.30 14.66 -3.19
N VAL A 50 -2.93 14.51 -4.34
CA VAL A 50 -2.91 15.50 -5.41
C VAL A 50 -4.34 15.76 -5.86
N ALA A 51 -4.73 17.05 -5.91
CA ALA A 51 -6.06 17.41 -6.39
C ALA A 51 -6.28 16.93 -7.83
N ALA A 52 -7.42 16.30 -8.07
CA ALA A 52 -7.84 15.88 -9.41
C ALA A 52 -9.04 16.74 -9.81
N ASP A 53 -8.84 17.71 -10.70
CA ASP A 53 -9.86 18.67 -11.10
C ASP A 53 -10.81 18.08 -12.14
N LEU A 54 -11.61 17.08 -11.73
CA LEU A 54 -12.56 16.40 -12.60
C LEU A 54 -13.91 17.10 -12.64
N THR A 55 -14.25 17.86 -11.58
CA THR A 55 -15.51 18.59 -11.49
C THR A 55 -15.28 19.97 -10.87
N PHE A 56 -16.26 20.87 -11.02
CA PHE A 56 -16.21 22.19 -10.39
C PHE A 56 -16.27 22.10 -8.86
N GLU A 57 -16.83 21.05 -8.30
CA GLU A 57 -16.88 20.85 -6.84
C GLU A 57 -15.51 20.50 -6.25
N ARG A 58 -14.58 20.04 -7.11
CA ARG A 58 -13.18 19.74 -6.73
C ARG A 58 -13.06 18.80 -5.53
N ARG A 59 -13.92 17.77 -5.52
CA ARG A 59 -13.92 16.75 -4.46
C ARG A 59 -13.12 15.50 -4.82
N HIS A 60 -12.45 15.51 -5.96
CA HIS A 60 -11.66 14.36 -6.40
C HIS A 60 -10.20 14.58 -6.08
N VAL A 61 -9.57 13.56 -5.51
CA VAL A 61 -8.14 13.56 -5.23
C VAL A 61 -7.50 12.28 -5.74
N ASN A 62 -6.29 12.40 -6.25
CA ASN A 62 -5.43 11.25 -6.48
C ASN A 62 -4.59 11.05 -5.23
N VAL A 63 -4.60 9.83 -4.70
CA VAL A 63 -3.81 9.46 -3.54
C VAL A 63 -2.78 8.43 -3.99
N PHE A 64 -1.51 8.73 -3.76
CA PHE A 64 -0.42 7.81 -4.01
C PHE A 64 0.08 7.30 -2.67
N VAL A 65 0.17 5.99 -2.54
CA VAL A 65 0.65 5.34 -1.30
C VAL A 65 1.80 4.42 -1.66
N ASP A 66 2.92 4.57 -0.95
CA ASP A 66 4.03 3.65 -1.04
C ASP A 66 3.94 2.62 0.08
N LEU A 67 3.94 1.36 -0.30
CA LEU A 67 4.00 0.24 0.64
C LEU A 67 5.43 -0.30 0.61
N HIS A 68 6.09 -0.28 1.76
CA HIS A 68 7.45 -0.78 1.89
C HIS A 68 7.44 -2.22 2.34
N VAL A 69 7.95 -3.11 1.49
CA VAL A 69 8.05 -4.54 1.77
C VAL A 69 9.49 -4.84 2.17
N TRP A 70 9.66 -5.44 3.33
CA TRP A 70 10.99 -5.78 3.86
C TRP A 70 11.06 -7.25 4.19
N ASP A 71 12.17 -7.89 3.81
CA ASP A 71 12.49 -9.23 4.29
C ASP A 71 14.00 -9.35 4.49
N ARG A 72 14.38 -10.10 5.49
CA ARG A 72 15.77 -10.40 5.74
C ARG A 72 16.19 -11.60 4.90
N SER A 73 16.57 -11.32 3.67
CA SER A 73 17.00 -12.31 2.70
C SER A 73 17.94 -11.65 1.70
N PRO A 74 19.04 -12.30 1.32
CA PRO A 74 19.92 -11.78 0.26
C PRO A 74 19.30 -11.88 -1.14
N SER A 75 18.24 -12.66 -1.28
CA SER A 75 17.49 -12.87 -2.53
C SER A 75 16.27 -11.97 -2.60
N PHE A 76 15.83 -11.62 -3.81
CA PHE A 76 14.58 -10.90 -4.03
C PHE A 76 13.35 -11.81 -4.16
N THR A 77 13.52 -13.13 -4.09
CA THR A 77 12.41 -14.08 -4.30
C THR A 77 11.24 -13.81 -3.36
N SER A 78 11.52 -13.64 -2.08
CA SER A 78 10.51 -13.40 -1.06
C SER A 78 9.75 -12.09 -1.29
N ILE A 79 10.47 -10.98 -1.48
CA ILE A 79 9.81 -9.68 -1.64
C ILE A 79 9.07 -9.57 -2.96
N LYS A 80 9.51 -10.28 -4.01
CA LYS A 80 8.76 -10.35 -5.28
C LYS A 80 7.45 -11.10 -5.10
N ALA A 81 7.46 -12.19 -4.34
CA ALA A 81 6.23 -12.94 -4.02
C ALA A 81 5.27 -12.07 -3.21
N ILE A 82 5.76 -11.35 -2.21
CA ILE A 82 4.95 -10.47 -1.39
C ILE A 82 4.37 -9.32 -2.22
N ALA A 83 5.19 -8.68 -3.06
CA ALA A 83 4.73 -7.60 -3.94
C ALA A 83 3.64 -8.09 -4.91
N GLY A 84 3.78 -9.30 -5.45
CA GLY A 84 2.76 -9.92 -6.29
C GLY A 84 1.45 -10.16 -5.55
N ALA A 85 1.52 -10.60 -4.30
CA ALA A 85 0.35 -10.80 -3.45
C ALA A 85 -0.34 -9.47 -3.11
N ILE A 86 0.43 -8.42 -2.85
CA ILE A 86 -0.11 -7.07 -2.63
C ILE A 86 -0.86 -6.60 -3.88
N ARG A 87 -0.27 -6.76 -5.05
CA ARG A 87 -0.92 -6.40 -6.31
C ARG A 87 -2.24 -7.16 -6.48
N ALA A 88 -2.24 -8.46 -6.21
CA ALA A 88 -3.46 -9.28 -6.31
C ALA A 88 -4.55 -8.80 -5.34
N ALA A 89 -4.16 -8.35 -4.14
CA ALA A 89 -5.10 -7.86 -3.13
C ALA A 89 -5.71 -6.51 -3.49
N LEU A 90 -4.93 -5.60 -4.09
CA LEU A 90 -5.29 -4.19 -4.20
C LEU A 90 -5.65 -3.75 -5.62
N HIS A 91 -4.99 -4.29 -6.66
CA HIS A 91 -5.22 -3.82 -8.03
C HIS A 91 -6.65 -4.09 -8.48
N GLY A 92 -7.40 -3.03 -8.78
CA GLY A 92 -8.79 -3.14 -9.18
C GLY A 92 -9.75 -3.51 -8.05
N ALA A 93 -9.29 -3.50 -6.80
CA ALA A 93 -10.13 -3.84 -5.66
C ALA A 93 -11.17 -2.76 -5.40
N ASP A 94 -12.37 -3.19 -5.04
CA ASP A 94 -13.47 -2.32 -4.67
C ASP A 94 -13.53 -2.26 -3.14
N LEU A 95 -12.90 -1.24 -2.56
CA LEU A 95 -12.83 -1.06 -1.13
C LEU A 95 -13.85 -0.03 -0.68
N VAL A 96 -14.49 -0.30 0.46
CA VAL A 96 -15.38 0.65 1.11
C VAL A 96 -14.56 1.51 2.08
N LEU A 97 -14.59 2.82 1.87
CA LEU A 97 -13.92 3.78 2.76
C LEU A 97 -14.90 4.23 3.84
N ASP A 98 -14.38 4.52 5.03
CA ASP A 98 -15.23 5.07 6.11
C ASP A 98 -15.58 6.54 5.87
N GLU A 99 -14.89 7.20 4.95
CA GLU A 99 -15.16 8.57 4.52
C GLU A 99 -14.83 8.71 3.04
N GLY A 100 -15.77 9.23 2.26
CA GLY A 100 -15.60 9.36 0.81
C GLY A 100 -15.83 8.04 0.07
N ARG A 101 -15.50 8.03 -1.21
CA ARG A 101 -15.73 6.90 -2.09
C ARG A 101 -14.52 6.63 -2.97
N LEU A 102 -14.07 5.39 -2.98
CA LEU A 102 -13.00 4.95 -3.88
C LEU A 102 -13.57 4.74 -5.29
N LEU A 103 -13.02 5.45 -6.26
CA LEU A 103 -13.42 5.33 -7.66
C LEU A 103 -12.52 4.42 -8.47
N ASP A 104 -11.23 4.37 -8.13
CA ASP A 104 -10.25 3.51 -8.80
C ASP A 104 -9.09 3.22 -7.85
N LEU A 105 -8.54 2.03 -7.96
CA LEU A 105 -7.38 1.59 -7.19
C LEU A 105 -6.49 0.75 -8.09
N LYS A 106 -5.25 1.15 -8.26
CA LYS A 106 -4.35 0.43 -9.16
C LYS A 106 -2.93 0.35 -8.62
N HIS A 107 -2.26 -0.72 -9.00
CA HIS A 107 -0.82 -0.86 -8.82
C HIS A 107 -0.12 -0.01 -9.87
N ALA A 108 0.62 1.01 -9.45
CA ALA A 108 1.32 1.91 -10.34
C ALA A 108 2.73 1.43 -10.68
N GLY A 109 3.36 0.70 -9.77
CA GLY A 109 4.69 0.14 -10.02
C GLY A 109 5.32 -0.44 -8.76
N THR A 110 6.40 -1.18 -8.94
CA THR A 110 7.19 -1.74 -7.84
C THR A 110 8.66 -1.59 -8.14
N ARG A 111 9.43 -1.13 -7.16
CA ARG A 111 10.89 -1.06 -7.23
C ARG A 111 11.50 -2.02 -6.23
N TYR A 112 12.60 -2.66 -6.61
CA TYR A 112 13.31 -3.61 -5.76
C TYR A 112 14.70 -3.07 -5.44
N LEU A 113 15.06 -3.07 -4.17
CA LEU A 113 16.28 -2.45 -3.66
C LEU A 113 16.97 -3.40 -2.68
N ARG A 114 18.32 -3.37 -2.69
CA ARG A 114 19.09 -4.03 -1.64
C ARG A 114 19.44 -3.04 -0.56
N ASP A 115 19.28 -3.45 0.68
CA ASP A 115 19.79 -2.68 1.79
C ASP A 115 21.32 -2.73 1.80
N PRO A 116 22.01 -1.67 2.25
CA PRO A 116 23.47 -1.67 2.33
C PRO A 116 24.07 -2.79 3.17
N ASP A 117 23.32 -3.42 4.06
CA ASP A 117 23.80 -4.55 4.85
C ASP A 117 24.01 -5.83 4.02
N GLY A 118 23.52 -5.87 2.77
CA GLY A 118 23.66 -7.00 1.86
C GLY A 118 22.82 -8.22 2.22
N GLN A 119 22.05 -8.17 3.32
CA GLN A 119 21.26 -9.29 3.81
C GLN A 119 19.75 -8.99 3.85
N THR A 120 19.36 -7.74 3.64
CA THR A 120 17.97 -7.30 3.70
C THR A 120 17.53 -6.84 2.32
N ALA A 121 16.40 -7.35 1.87
CA ALA A 121 15.77 -6.93 0.62
C ALA A 121 14.60 -6.00 0.91
N HIS A 122 14.39 -5.02 0.04
CA HIS A 122 13.38 -3.99 0.19
C HIS A 122 12.67 -3.78 -1.15
N ALA A 123 11.35 -3.74 -1.13
CA ALA A 123 10.55 -3.34 -2.28
C ALA A 123 9.67 -2.15 -1.92
N VAL A 124 9.46 -1.28 -2.88
CA VAL A 124 8.51 -0.17 -2.75
C VAL A 124 7.42 -0.38 -3.77
N VAL A 125 6.22 -0.69 -3.29
CA VAL A 125 5.03 -0.90 -4.10
C VAL A 125 4.22 0.38 -4.08
N THR A 126 4.06 1.02 -5.22
CA THR A 126 3.29 2.25 -5.34
C THR A 126 1.87 1.93 -5.80
N ILE A 127 0.91 2.37 -5.01
CA ILE A 127 -0.52 2.26 -5.29
C ILE A 127 -1.06 3.65 -5.57
N GLU A 128 -1.87 3.76 -6.61
CA GLU A 128 -2.54 5.00 -6.97
C GLU A 128 -4.05 4.81 -6.85
N ALA A 129 -4.70 5.73 -6.18
CA ALA A 129 -6.14 5.72 -6.00
C ALA A 129 -6.77 7.02 -6.46
N LEU A 130 -7.96 6.93 -7.00
CA LEU A 130 -8.83 8.09 -7.23
C LEU A 130 -9.96 8.04 -6.23
N VAL A 131 -10.08 9.08 -5.42
CA VAL A 131 -11.06 9.16 -4.34
C VAL A 131 -11.95 10.37 -4.54
N GLU A 132 -13.26 10.18 -4.37
CA GLU A 132 -14.22 11.27 -4.27
C GLU A 132 -14.46 11.56 -2.79
N GLU A 133 -14.10 12.75 -2.36
CA GLU A 133 -14.25 13.13 -0.95
C GLU A 133 -15.70 13.39 -0.60
N ALA A 134 -16.04 13.11 0.65
CA ALA A 134 -17.37 13.39 1.15
C ALA A 134 -17.67 14.90 1.12
N ARG A 135 -18.92 15.27 0.93
CA ARG A 135 -19.34 16.67 1.02
C ARG A 135 -19.18 17.17 2.46
N PRO A 136 -18.72 18.43 2.60
CA PRO A 136 -18.62 19.04 3.93
C PRO A 136 -20.00 19.21 4.59
#